data_5def673f51dad9a356964b6ab37d98bd
#
_entry.id   5def673f51dad9a356964b6ab37d98bd
#
_cell.length_a   1.000
_cell.length_b   1.000
_cell.length_c   1.000
_cell.angle_alpha   90.00
_cell.angle_beta   90.00
_cell.angle_gamma   90.00
#
_symmetry.space_group_name_H-M   'P 1'
#
loop_
_entity.id
_entity.type
_entity.pdbx_description
1 polymer ?
#
loop_
_entity_poly.entity_id
_entity_poly.type
_entity_poly.pdbx_seq_one_letter_code
_entity_poly.pdbx_strand_id
1 'polypeptide(L)'
;LAVIDAMVDGLNDHDIDTMDRFFSPSFRWIGNAGCGHKVGLNEFQENWQRPFQAAFSDKVCVDEARVTEGEWCSAFGRQEAVHSGNFMGIPATHKKIEIRYMDFWKVVDGKIVDNWVMVDFPSILQQLGVDPFGGHGWENMDSQRALIQNGEES
;
A
#
# COMPACT_ATOMS: atom_id res chain seq x y z
N LEU A 1 9.74 -6.70 14.45
CA LEU A 1 11.16 -6.97 14.21
C LEU A 1 11.87 -5.68 13.83
N ALA A 2 13.09 -5.45 14.37
CA ALA A 2 13.84 -4.20 14.16
C ALA A 2 14.04 -3.84 12.68
N VAL A 3 14.27 -4.82 11.80
CA VAL A 3 14.42 -4.59 10.35
C VAL A 3 13.14 -4.06 9.72
N ILE A 4 11.99 -4.53 10.16
CA ILE A 4 10.68 -4.04 9.67
C ILE A 4 10.44 -2.61 10.16
N ASP A 5 10.72 -2.34 11.42
CA ASP A 5 10.58 -0.99 11.98
C ASP A 5 11.47 0.01 11.22
N ALA A 6 12.74 -0.34 11.01
CA ALA A 6 13.67 0.51 10.27
C ALA A 6 13.26 0.70 8.80
N MET A 7 12.69 -0.33 8.16
CA MET A 7 12.17 -0.23 6.81
C MET A 7 10.97 0.73 6.75
N VAL A 8 10.03 0.61 7.66
CA VAL A 8 8.84 1.50 7.71
C VAL A 8 9.26 2.94 7.96
N ASP A 9 10.23 3.18 8.84
CA ASP A 9 10.78 4.52 9.07
C ASP A 9 11.39 5.08 7.78
N GLY A 10 12.18 4.27 7.04
CA GLY A 10 12.75 4.66 5.75
C GLY A 10 11.67 4.99 4.71
N LEU A 11 10.58 4.22 4.67
CA LEU A 11 9.43 4.50 3.78
C LEU A 11 8.74 5.82 4.13
N ASN A 12 8.55 6.11 5.41
CA ASN A 12 7.96 7.37 5.86
C ASN A 12 8.86 8.58 5.55
N ASP A 13 10.18 8.37 5.57
CA ASP A 13 11.17 9.39 5.19
C ASP A 13 11.36 9.48 3.66
N HIS A 14 10.64 8.67 2.87
CA HIS A 14 10.74 8.58 1.41
C HIS A 14 12.13 8.20 0.89
N ASP A 15 12.89 7.44 1.67
CA ASP A 15 14.25 7.00 1.34
C ASP A 15 14.22 5.66 0.61
N ILE A 16 13.91 5.68 -0.71
CA ILE A 16 13.91 4.48 -1.54
C ILE A 16 15.31 3.97 -1.83
N ASP A 17 16.27 4.86 -2.05
CA ASP A 17 17.54 4.52 -2.65
C ASP A 17 18.48 3.74 -1.71
N THR A 18 18.23 3.79 -0.42
CA THR A 18 19.00 3.05 0.60
C THR A 18 18.25 1.85 1.20
N MET A 19 17.14 1.45 0.58
CA MET A 19 16.29 0.36 1.08
C MET A 19 16.92 -1.04 0.88
N ASP A 20 17.91 -1.18 0.01
CA ASP A 20 18.59 -2.45 -0.28
C ASP A 20 19.17 -3.13 0.97
N ARG A 21 19.54 -2.37 1.99
CA ARG A 21 20.04 -2.87 3.27
C ARG A 21 19.05 -3.75 4.04
N PHE A 22 17.74 -3.62 3.75
CA PHE A 22 16.68 -4.36 4.45
C PHE A 22 16.27 -5.65 3.72
N PHE A 23 16.62 -5.80 2.45
CA PHE A 23 16.10 -6.85 1.59
C PHE A 23 17.17 -7.85 1.19
N SER A 24 16.77 -9.14 1.10
CA SER A 24 17.59 -10.18 0.49
C SER A 24 17.72 -9.93 -1.02
N PRO A 25 18.85 -10.32 -1.66
CA PRO A 25 18.96 -10.31 -3.12
C PRO A 25 17.88 -11.17 -3.83
N SER A 26 17.37 -12.20 -3.15
CA SER A 26 16.31 -13.08 -3.65
C SER A 26 14.91 -12.64 -3.22
N PHE A 27 14.73 -11.41 -2.80
CA PHE A 27 13.47 -10.85 -2.32
C PHE A 27 12.34 -11.06 -3.33
N ARG A 28 11.16 -11.45 -2.81
CA ARG A 28 9.93 -11.54 -3.58
C ARG A 28 8.86 -10.63 -2.96
N TRP A 29 8.20 -9.86 -3.79
CA TRP A 29 7.06 -9.04 -3.42
C TRP A 29 5.81 -9.59 -4.09
N ILE A 30 4.86 -10.08 -3.31
CA ILE A 30 3.71 -10.83 -3.79
C ILE A 30 2.46 -10.01 -3.48
N GLY A 31 2.03 -9.23 -4.46
CA GLY A 31 0.88 -8.33 -4.33
C GLY A 31 -0.39 -8.92 -4.93
N ASN A 32 -1.50 -8.23 -4.65
CA ASN A 32 -2.81 -8.54 -5.21
C ASN A 32 -2.94 -8.07 -6.67
N ALA A 33 -4.10 -8.34 -7.27
CA ALA A 33 -4.43 -7.82 -8.60
C ALA A 33 -4.27 -6.29 -8.66
N GLY A 34 -3.67 -5.80 -9.71
CA GLY A 34 -3.27 -4.41 -9.88
C GLY A 34 -1.85 -4.12 -9.41
N CYS A 35 -1.37 -4.80 -8.39
CA CYS A 35 0.02 -4.72 -7.92
C CYS A 35 0.92 -5.71 -8.65
N GLY A 36 0.50 -6.97 -8.77
CA GLY A 36 1.27 -8.05 -9.35
C GLY A 36 2.38 -8.59 -8.44
N HIS A 37 3.21 -9.45 -9.00
CA HIS A 37 4.35 -10.05 -8.30
C HIS A 37 5.64 -9.44 -8.82
N LYS A 38 6.59 -9.20 -7.92
CA LYS A 38 7.92 -8.67 -8.24
C LYS A 38 8.98 -9.63 -7.72
N VAL A 39 9.95 -9.95 -8.56
CA VAL A 39 11.06 -10.83 -8.20
C VAL A 39 12.35 -10.00 -8.16
N GLY A 40 12.94 -9.94 -6.97
CA GLY A 40 14.12 -9.12 -6.71
C GLY A 40 13.79 -7.68 -6.37
N LEU A 41 14.72 -7.05 -5.67
CA LEU A 41 14.56 -5.67 -5.18
C LEU A 41 14.43 -4.67 -6.33
N ASN A 42 15.21 -4.87 -7.40
CA ASN A 42 15.21 -3.93 -8.52
C ASN A 42 13.83 -3.86 -9.21
N GLU A 43 13.24 -5.04 -9.49
CA GLU A 43 11.90 -5.09 -10.09
C GLU A 43 10.85 -4.49 -9.16
N PHE A 44 10.93 -4.79 -7.88
CA PHE A 44 10.05 -4.20 -6.86
C PHE A 44 10.16 -2.67 -6.84
N GLN A 45 11.37 -2.12 -6.87
CA GLN A 45 11.56 -0.67 -6.87
C GLN A 45 11.07 -0.02 -8.16
N GLU A 46 11.42 -0.58 -9.31
CA GLU A 46 11.08 0.03 -10.61
C GLU A 46 9.61 -0.12 -10.98
N ASN A 47 8.98 -1.25 -10.63
CA ASN A 47 7.61 -1.57 -11.04
C ASN A 47 6.57 -1.38 -9.94
N TRP A 48 6.97 -1.04 -8.73
CA TRP A 48 6.07 -0.75 -7.63
C TRP A 48 6.42 0.53 -6.87
N GLN A 49 7.58 0.56 -6.18
CA GLN A 49 7.90 1.67 -5.30
C GLN A 49 7.94 3.02 -6.01
N ARG A 50 8.70 3.12 -7.10
CA ARG A 50 8.83 4.38 -7.83
C ARG A 50 7.54 4.85 -8.46
N PRO A 51 6.76 4.00 -9.18
CA PRO A 51 5.45 4.41 -9.70
C PRO A 51 4.47 4.83 -8.59
N PHE A 52 4.46 4.09 -7.48
CA PHE A 52 3.58 4.40 -6.36
C PHE A 52 3.95 5.72 -5.69
N GLN A 53 5.23 5.97 -5.48
CA GLN A 53 5.70 7.25 -4.94
C GLN A 53 5.50 8.42 -5.90
N ALA A 54 5.57 8.19 -7.20
CA ALA A 54 5.26 9.21 -8.20
C ALA A 54 3.77 9.57 -8.24
N ALA A 55 2.90 8.59 -7.93
CA ALA A 55 1.45 8.80 -7.90
C ALA A 55 0.95 9.49 -6.63
N PHE A 56 1.59 9.24 -5.49
CA PHE A 56 1.13 9.68 -4.18
C PHE A 56 2.24 10.38 -3.40
N SER A 57 1.95 11.57 -2.89
CA SER A 57 2.83 12.37 -2.06
C SER A 57 2.32 12.47 -0.62
N ASP A 58 3.15 13.03 0.26
CA ASP A 58 2.81 13.29 1.66
C ASP A 58 2.30 12.04 2.39
N LYS A 59 2.88 10.88 2.05
CA LYS A 59 2.45 9.60 2.59
C LYS A 59 2.86 9.43 4.04
N VAL A 60 1.90 9.04 4.86
CA VAL A 60 2.11 8.66 6.25
C VAL A 60 1.50 7.28 6.48
N CYS A 61 2.34 6.31 6.85
CA CYS A 61 1.88 4.98 7.26
C CYS A 61 1.44 5.00 8.71
N VAL A 62 0.23 4.50 8.95
CA VAL A 62 -0.32 4.31 10.28
C VAL A 62 -0.69 2.84 10.44
N ASP A 63 0.15 2.07 11.13
CA ASP A 63 -0.16 0.68 11.48
C ASP A 63 -1.21 0.67 12.60
N GLU A 64 -2.32 -0.04 12.39
CA GLU A 64 -3.32 -0.28 13.43
C GLU A 64 -2.87 -1.39 14.37
N ALA A 65 -2.22 -2.41 13.84
CA ALA A 65 -1.64 -3.48 14.62
C ALA A 65 -0.44 -4.11 13.91
N ARG A 66 0.47 -4.65 14.71
CA ARG A 66 1.63 -5.41 14.24
C ARG A 66 1.79 -6.66 15.08
N VAL A 67 1.99 -7.80 14.43
CA VAL A 67 2.13 -9.12 15.05
C VAL A 67 3.39 -9.77 14.54
N THR A 68 4.14 -10.42 15.43
CA THR A 68 5.36 -11.13 15.09
C THR A 68 5.33 -12.55 15.66
N GLU A 69 5.63 -13.53 14.82
CA GLU A 69 5.76 -14.92 15.21
C GLU A 69 6.82 -15.62 14.34
N GLY A 70 7.83 -16.20 14.96
CA GLY A 70 8.92 -16.87 14.25
C GLY A 70 9.63 -15.93 13.27
N GLU A 71 9.73 -16.34 12.01
CA GLU A 71 10.33 -15.54 10.93
C GLU A 71 9.35 -14.51 10.31
N TRP A 72 8.10 -14.49 10.76
CA TRP A 72 7.06 -13.65 10.19
C TRP A 72 6.74 -12.45 11.04
N CYS A 73 6.55 -11.32 10.37
CA CYS A 73 5.95 -10.11 10.92
C CYS A 73 4.76 -9.72 10.05
N SER A 74 3.68 -9.33 10.68
CA SER A 74 2.48 -8.85 9.97
C SER A 74 2.05 -7.51 10.52
N ALA A 75 1.55 -6.65 9.64
CA ALA A 75 0.92 -5.40 10.02
C ALA A 75 -0.27 -5.12 9.11
N PHE A 76 -1.25 -4.43 9.64
CA PHE A 76 -2.30 -3.82 8.81
C PHE A 76 -2.55 -2.39 9.29
N GLY A 77 -3.02 -1.58 8.39
CA GLY A 77 -3.27 -0.18 8.67
C GLY A 77 -3.67 0.58 7.42
N ARG A 78 -3.31 1.85 7.41
CA ARG A 78 -3.57 2.74 6.29
C ARG A 78 -2.38 3.64 6.01
N GLN A 79 -2.24 4.03 4.76
CA GLN A 79 -1.48 5.20 4.37
C GLN A 79 -2.43 6.36 4.10
N GLU A 80 -2.15 7.49 4.66
CA GLU A 80 -2.76 8.76 4.27
C GLU A 80 -1.85 9.41 3.23
N ALA A 81 -2.42 9.86 2.11
CA ALA A 81 -1.63 10.39 1.00
C ALA A 81 -2.42 11.42 0.18
N VAL A 82 -1.70 12.13 -0.69
CA VAL A 82 -2.29 13.01 -1.70
C VAL A 82 -2.04 12.41 -3.08
N HIS A 83 -3.09 12.28 -3.89
CA HIS A 83 -2.96 11.84 -5.28
C HIS A 83 -2.38 12.97 -6.14
N SER A 84 -1.07 12.98 -6.27
CA SER A 84 -0.31 14.08 -6.89
C SER A 84 0.32 13.74 -8.24
N GLY A 85 0.21 12.49 -8.70
CA GLY A 85 0.71 12.04 -9.99
C GLY A 85 -0.19 11.00 -10.62
N ASN A 86 0.14 10.55 -11.83
CA ASN A 86 -0.66 9.55 -12.52
C ASN A 86 -0.73 8.23 -11.72
N PHE A 87 -1.95 7.73 -11.52
CA PHE A 87 -2.21 6.42 -10.94
C PHE A 87 -3.10 5.60 -11.88
N MET A 88 -2.54 4.56 -12.47
CA MET A 88 -3.26 3.65 -13.38
C MET A 88 -4.06 4.38 -14.46
N GLY A 89 -3.46 5.39 -15.09
CA GLY A 89 -4.09 6.19 -16.13
C GLY A 89 -4.95 7.34 -15.62
N ILE A 90 -5.10 7.50 -14.32
CA ILE A 90 -5.85 8.61 -13.72
C ILE A 90 -4.88 9.76 -13.44
N PRO A 91 -5.04 10.93 -14.10
CA PRO A 91 -4.23 12.11 -13.81
C PRO A 91 -4.39 12.59 -12.37
N ALA A 92 -3.38 13.29 -11.84
CA ALA A 92 -3.40 13.84 -10.50
C ALA A 92 -4.69 14.61 -10.20
N THR A 93 -5.40 14.19 -9.15
CA THR A 93 -6.64 14.85 -8.68
C THR A 93 -6.37 15.81 -7.53
N HIS A 94 -5.19 15.70 -6.90
CA HIS A 94 -4.81 16.42 -5.68
C HIS A 94 -5.74 16.16 -4.48
N LYS A 95 -6.50 15.09 -4.54
CA LYS A 95 -7.33 14.64 -3.42
C LYS A 95 -6.48 13.99 -2.34
N LYS A 96 -6.86 14.22 -1.09
CA LYS A 96 -6.40 13.40 0.03
C LYS A 96 -7.13 12.07 -0.02
N ILE A 97 -6.38 10.98 0.07
CA ILE A 97 -6.91 9.63 0.04
C ILE A 97 -6.37 8.79 1.19
N GLU A 98 -7.08 7.73 1.48
CA GLU A 98 -6.67 6.70 2.41
C GLU A 98 -6.43 5.40 1.66
N ILE A 99 -5.27 4.78 1.90
CA ILE A 99 -4.86 3.53 1.25
C ILE A 99 -4.71 2.47 2.34
N ARG A 100 -5.66 1.56 2.41
CA ARG A 100 -5.59 0.45 3.37
C ARG A 100 -4.67 -0.64 2.86
N TYR A 101 -3.92 -1.27 3.79
CA TYR A 101 -2.98 -2.34 3.48
C TYR A 101 -2.95 -3.40 4.57
N MET A 102 -2.55 -4.60 4.16
CA MET A 102 -2.17 -5.70 5.03
C MET A 102 -0.89 -6.30 4.48
N ASP A 103 0.09 -6.51 5.35
CA ASP A 103 1.41 -7.02 4.99
C ASP A 103 1.81 -8.20 5.85
N PHE A 104 2.48 -9.18 5.21
CA PHE A 104 3.24 -10.22 5.86
C PHE A 104 4.67 -10.18 5.32
N TRP A 105 5.64 -9.99 6.20
CA TRP A 105 7.06 -10.03 5.86
C TRP A 105 7.70 -11.26 6.46
N LYS A 106 8.44 -12.01 5.64
CA LYS A 106 9.32 -13.07 6.12
C LYS A 106 10.73 -12.54 6.25
N VAL A 107 11.29 -12.67 7.45
CA VAL A 107 12.63 -12.19 7.78
C VAL A 107 13.52 -13.38 8.09
N VAL A 108 14.62 -13.52 7.36
CA VAL A 108 15.64 -14.56 7.57
C VAL A 108 17.00 -13.88 7.64
N ASP A 109 17.78 -14.20 8.68
CA ASP A 109 19.11 -13.63 8.90
C ASP A 109 19.14 -12.08 8.82
N GLY A 110 18.12 -11.43 9.39
CA GLY A 110 18.02 -9.98 9.44
C GLY A 110 17.64 -9.31 8.10
N LYS A 111 17.24 -10.07 7.10
CA LYS A 111 16.84 -9.59 5.78
C LYS A 111 15.42 -10.01 5.44
N ILE A 112 14.67 -9.14 4.78
CA ILE A 112 13.35 -9.46 4.27
C ILE A 112 13.51 -10.30 3.01
N VAL A 113 12.97 -11.51 3.01
CA VAL A 113 13.03 -12.43 1.87
C VAL A 113 11.73 -12.48 1.09
N ASP A 114 10.58 -12.34 1.75
CA ASP A 114 9.26 -12.26 1.12
C ASP A 114 8.45 -11.15 1.77
N ASN A 115 7.63 -10.49 0.95
CA ASN A 115 6.56 -9.63 1.41
C ASN A 115 5.28 -9.99 0.66
N TRP A 116 4.32 -10.55 1.39
CA TRP A 116 2.95 -10.73 0.90
C TRP A 116 2.15 -9.51 1.29
N VAL A 117 1.55 -8.86 0.29
CA VAL A 117 0.88 -7.58 0.52
C VAL A 117 -0.48 -7.53 -0.16
N MET A 118 -1.44 -6.95 0.55
CA MET A 118 -2.73 -6.57 0.01
C MET A 118 -2.88 -5.06 0.15
N VAL A 119 -3.01 -4.38 -0.97
CA VAL A 119 -3.32 -2.95 -1.02
C VAL A 119 -4.72 -2.81 -1.59
N ASP A 120 -5.57 -2.04 -0.94
CA ASP A 120 -6.98 -1.87 -1.33
C ASP A 120 -7.10 -0.93 -2.54
N PHE A 121 -6.70 -1.43 -3.70
CA PHE A 121 -6.78 -0.70 -4.97
C PHE A 121 -8.21 -0.34 -5.36
N PRO A 122 -9.20 -1.22 -5.18
CA PRO A 122 -10.58 -0.83 -5.46
C PRO A 122 -11.03 0.41 -4.70
N SER A 123 -10.67 0.52 -3.42
CA SER A 123 -10.97 1.71 -2.63
C SER A 123 -10.27 2.96 -3.15
N ILE A 124 -9.00 2.85 -3.54
CA ILE A 124 -8.28 3.97 -4.14
C ILE A 124 -9.02 4.46 -5.40
N LEU A 125 -9.37 3.54 -6.30
CA LEU A 125 -10.08 3.87 -7.52
C LEU A 125 -11.41 4.56 -7.24
N GLN A 126 -12.18 4.05 -6.28
CA GLN A 126 -13.47 4.65 -5.87
C GLN A 126 -13.28 6.08 -5.33
N GLN A 127 -12.27 6.29 -4.49
CA GLN A 127 -11.95 7.64 -3.98
C GLN A 127 -11.55 8.61 -5.11
N LEU A 128 -10.99 8.10 -6.19
CA LEU A 128 -10.61 8.87 -7.37
C LEU A 128 -11.75 8.98 -8.41
N GLY A 129 -12.94 8.48 -8.09
CA GLY A 129 -14.12 8.60 -8.94
C GLY A 129 -14.30 7.49 -9.97
N VAL A 130 -13.55 6.38 -9.83
CA VAL A 130 -13.67 5.22 -10.71
C VAL A 130 -14.18 4.02 -9.91
N ASP A 131 -15.36 3.51 -10.26
CA ASP A 131 -15.88 2.29 -9.63
C ASP A 131 -15.44 1.04 -10.41
N PRO A 132 -14.50 0.22 -9.86
CA PRO A 132 -14.04 -0.97 -10.54
C PRO A 132 -15.08 -2.10 -10.61
N PHE A 133 -16.17 -1.97 -9.85
CA PHE A 133 -17.25 -2.97 -9.78
C PHE A 133 -18.48 -2.56 -10.61
N GLY A 134 -18.43 -1.44 -11.32
CA GLY A 134 -19.52 -1.00 -12.20
C GLY A 134 -20.87 -0.81 -11.50
N GLY A 135 -20.86 -0.41 -10.24
CA GLY A 135 -22.06 -0.26 -9.42
C GLY A 135 -22.57 -1.55 -8.76
N HIS A 136 -21.90 -2.68 -8.99
CA HIS A 136 -22.30 -3.99 -8.46
C HIS A 136 -21.56 -4.39 -7.17
N GLY A 137 -20.74 -3.51 -6.59
CA GLY A 137 -20.09 -3.76 -5.32
C GLY A 137 -21.12 -4.01 -4.22
N TRP A 138 -20.89 -5.02 -3.39
CA TRP A 138 -21.83 -5.40 -2.33
C TRP A 138 -21.88 -4.37 -1.19
N GLU A 139 -20.89 -3.52 -1.07
CA GLU A 139 -20.93 -2.38 -0.15
C GLU A 139 -22.09 -1.42 -0.42
N ASN A 140 -22.66 -1.44 -1.64
CA ASN A 140 -23.85 -0.66 -1.96
C ASN A 140 -25.12 -1.15 -1.23
N MET A 141 -25.06 -2.34 -0.64
CA MET A 141 -26.14 -2.90 0.20
C MET A 141 -26.00 -2.47 1.67
N ASP A 142 -24.87 -1.91 2.06
CA ASP A 142 -24.61 -1.56 3.44
C ASP A 142 -25.32 -0.26 3.84
N SER A 143 -26.14 -0.33 4.90
CA SER A 143 -26.91 0.83 5.37
C SER A 143 -26.05 2.02 5.81
N GLN A 144 -24.84 1.76 6.32
CA GLN A 144 -23.93 2.83 6.75
C GLN A 144 -23.36 3.62 5.60
N ARG A 145 -23.20 3.02 4.42
CA ARG A 145 -22.71 3.74 3.24
C ARG A 145 -23.71 4.80 2.77
N ALA A 146 -24.99 4.50 2.85
CA ALA A 146 -26.04 5.47 2.52
C ALA A 146 -25.99 6.70 3.44
N LEU A 147 -25.58 6.52 4.70
CA LEU A 147 -25.43 7.66 5.63
C LEU A 147 -24.21 8.53 5.32
N ILE A 148 -23.12 7.95 4.85
CA ILE A 148 -21.91 8.68 4.46
C ILE A 148 -22.18 9.50 3.20
N GLN A 149 -22.83 8.94 2.20
CA GLN A 149 -23.19 9.64 0.96
C GLN A 149 -24.15 10.80 1.20
N ASN A 150 -25.08 10.65 2.14
CA ASN A 150 -26.03 11.71 2.49
C ASN A 150 -25.45 12.79 3.41
N GLY A 151 -24.33 12.51 4.09
CA GLY A 151 -23.64 13.44 4.98
C GLY A 151 -22.70 14.41 4.24
N GLU A 152 -22.27 14.08 3.03
CA GLU A 152 -21.42 14.95 2.20
C GLU A 152 -22.21 16.01 1.40
N GLU A 153 -23.53 15.89 1.36
CA GLU A 153 -24.43 16.84 0.69
C GLU A 153 -25.01 17.92 1.65
N SER A 154 -24.52 17.98 2.89
CA SER A 154 -24.97 18.95 3.87
C SER A 154 -23.96 20.05 4.18
#